data_b8e6a2f8b8a92643aa60d24e6c436b25
#
_entry.id   b8e6a2f8b8a92643aa60d24e6c436b25
#
_cell.length_a   1.000
_cell.length_b   1.000
_cell.length_c   1.000
_cell.angle_alpha   90.00
_cell.angle_beta   90.00
_cell.angle_gamma   90.00
#
_symmetry.space_group_name_H-M   'P 1'
#
loop_
_entity.id
_entity.type
_entity.pdbx_description
1 polymer ?
#
loop_
_entity_poly.entity_id
_entity_poly.type
_entity_poly.pdbx_seq_one_letter_code
_entity_poly.pdbx_strand_id
1 'polypeptide(L)'
;VTDVTDVDEQGRTEPPLADDEVGTLTGFLDYQRATFEWKTRGLDAAGLGATTAASSMTLGGMLKHLAYVEDNWFNRSLHGRDPAPPWDTVDWQADEDWDWHSAAHDSPDELRTTWSDAVARSRTAVADALADGGLDQLARRRWADGRAPSLRWILCHMIEEYARHNGHADLLRESIDGETGE
;
A
#
# COMPACT_ATOMS: atom_id res chain seq x y z
N VAL A 1 -24.71 4.09 19.44
CA VAL A 1 -23.56 4.99 19.54
C VAL A 1 -23.14 5.27 18.13
N THR A 2 -23.41 6.47 17.62
CA THR A 2 -22.88 6.91 16.32
C THR A 2 -21.39 7.05 16.50
N ASP A 3 -20.65 6.18 15.82
CA ASP A 3 -19.19 6.29 15.70
C ASP A 3 -18.91 7.64 15.02
N VAL A 4 -18.40 8.59 15.78
CA VAL A 4 -17.91 9.85 15.22
C VAL A 4 -16.55 9.48 14.65
N THR A 5 -16.46 9.47 13.34
CA THR A 5 -15.19 9.24 12.65
C THR A 5 -14.28 10.43 13.00
N ASP A 6 -13.38 10.21 13.94
CA ASP A 6 -12.41 11.22 14.32
C ASP A 6 -11.39 11.37 13.17
N VAL A 7 -11.11 12.61 12.81
CA VAL A 7 -10.13 12.99 11.80
C VAL A 7 -9.03 13.75 12.50
N ASP A 8 -7.79 13.32 12.32
CA ASP A 8 -6.64 13.96 12.95
C ASP A 8 -6.24 15.29 12.29
N GLU A 9 -5.21 15.93 12.82
CA GLU A 9 -4.72 17.23 12.33
C GLU A 9 -4.20 17.18 10.88
N GLN A 10 -3.81 16.00 10.38
CA GLN A 10 -3.35 15.77 9.02
C GLN A 10 -4.49 15.43 8.05
N GLY A 11 -5.72 15.31 8.55
CA GLY A 11 -6.91 14.95 7.78
C GLY A 11 -7.09 13.45 7.57
N ARG A 12 -6.39 12.60 8.36
CA ARG A 12 -6.52 11.14 8.31
C ARG A 12 -7.70 10.69 9.17
N THR A 13 -8.49 9.78 8.63
CA THR A 13 -9.59 9.16 9.38
C THR A 13 -9.02 8.12 10.34
N GLU A 14 -9.25 8.30 11.64
CA GLU A 14 -8.82 7.33 12.67
C GLU A 14 -9.54 5.98 12.49
N PRO A 15 -8.85 4.85 12.75
CA PRO A 15 -9.49 3.54 12.79
C PRO A 15 -10.60 3.51 13.84
N PRO A 16 -11.73 2.83 13.60
CA PRO A 16 -12.81 2.76 14.58
C PRO A 16 -12.36 2.05 15.86
N LEU A 17 -12.69 2.64 17.03
CA LEU A 17 -12.29 2.12 18.33
C LEU A 17 -13.00 0.82 18.72
N ALA A 18 -14.22 0.62 18.22
CA ALA A 18 -15.08 -0.51 18.58
C ALA A 18 -16.04 -0.86 17.44
N ASP A 19 -15.50 -1.42 16.38
CA ASP A 19 -16.25 -1.93 15.24
C ASP A 19 -16.11 -3.46 15.16
N ASP A 20 -16.77 -4.07 14.19
CA ASP A 20 -16.53 -5.47 13.88
C ASP A 20 -15.12 -5.69 13.30
N GLU A 21 -14.78 -6.96 13.09
CA GLU A 21 -13.46 -7.32 12.59
C GLU A 21 -13.17 -6.72 11.19
N VAL A 22 -14.18 -6.64 10.33
CA VAL A 22 -14.04 -6.04 8.98
C VAL A 22 -13.72 -4.56 9.10
N GLY A 23 -14.53 -3.81 9.85
CA GLY A 23 -14.35 -2.38 10.04
C GLY A 23 -13.01 -2.06 10.70
N THR A 24 -12.60 -2.86 11.69
CA THR A 24 -11.30 -2.70 12.35
C THR A 24 -10.15 -2.91 11.37
N LEU A 25 -10.10 -4.03 10.64
CA LEU A 25 -8.99 -4.34 9.73
C LEU A 25 -8.90 -3.35 8.55
N THR A 26 -10.05 -3.02 7.95
CA THR A 26 -10.06 -2.07 6.83
C THR A 26 -9.77 -0.65 7.28
N GLY A 27 -10.22 -0.25 8.46
CA GLY A 27 -9.94 1.05 9.06
C GLY A 27 -8.45 1.24 9.34
N PHE A 28 -7.78 0.25 9.94
CA PHE A 28 -6.33 0.30 10.16
C PHE A 28 -5.55 0.34 8.84
N LEU A 29 -5.94 -0.45 7.83
CA LEU A 29 -5.27 -0.41 6.54
C LEU A 29 -5.44 0.95 5.85
N ASP A 30 -6.63 1.52 5.89
CA ASP A 30 -6.88 2.84 5.29
C ASP A 30 -6.17 3.97 6.02
N TYR A 31 -6.03 3.89 7.35
CA TYR A 31 -5.21 4.82 8.13
C TYR A 31 -3.73 4.75 7.72
N GLN A 32 -3.18 3.55 7.56
CA GLN A 32 -1.81 3.36 7.10
C GLN A 32 -1.58 3.92 5.67
N ARG A 33 -2.54 3.72 4.77
CA ARG A 33 -2.52 4.29 3.42
C ARG A 33 -2.56 5.82 3.46
N ALA A 34 -3.42 6.40 4.28
CA ALA A 34 -3.52 7.86 4.45
C ALA A 34 -2.23 8.45 5.06
N THR A 35 -1.59 7.73 5.98
CA THR A 35 -0.27 8.10 6.52
C THR A 35 0.77 8.15 5.42
N PHE A 36 0.82 7.13 4.57
CA PHE A 36 1.78 7.08 3.46
C PHE A 36 1.54 8.19 2.42
N GLU A 37 0.27 8.45 2.09
CA GLU A 37 -0.12 9.58 1.23
C GLU A 37 0.37 10.91 1.80
N TRP A 38 0.16 11.15 3.10
CA TRP A 38 0.65 12.34 3.78
C TRP A 38 2.16 12.46 3.70
N LYS A 39 2.92 11.40 3.98
CA LYS A 39 4.39 11.40 3.95
C LYS A 39 4.99 11.63 2.55
N THR A 40 4.24 11.39 1.49
CA THR A 40 4.68 11.61 0.10
C THR A 40 4.11 12.87 -0.54
N ARG A 41 3.14 13.51 0.12
CA ARG A 41 2.43 14.68 -0.41
C ARG A 41 3.34 15.90 -0.54
N GLY A 42 3.18 16.63 -1.65
CA GLY A 42 3.85 17.92 -1.88
C GLY A 42 5.31 17.84 -2.28
N LEU A 43 5.93 16.67 -2.28
CA LEU A 43 7.31 16.50 -2.71
C LEU A 43 7.41 16.50 -4.24
N ASP A 44 8.45 17.17 -4.74
CA ASP A 44 8.85 17.15 -6.14
C ASP A 44 9.71 15.90 -6.47
N ALA A 45 10.22 15.82 -7.69
CA ALA A 45 11.05 14.69 -8.12
C ALA A 45 12.34 14.56 -7.30
N ALA A 46 12.92 15.67 -6.86
CA ALA A 46 14.14 15.66 -6.05
C ALA A 46 13.84 15.11 -4.64
N GLY A 47 12.74 15.54 -4.02
CA GLY A 47 12.30 15.04 -2.73
C GLY A 47 11.91 13.56 -2.78
N LEU A 48 11.13 13.13 -3.80
CA LEU A 48 10.76 11.73 -3.96
C LEU A 48 11.95 10.81 -4.28
N GLY A 49 13.01 11.34 -4.90
CA GLY A 49 14.24 10.60 -5.21
C GLY A 49 15.34 10.68 -4.12
N ALA A 50 15.08 11.41 -3.04
CA ALA A 50 16.08 11.56 -1.98
C ALA A 50 16.27 10.26 -1.17
N THR A 51 17.49 10.03 -0.72
CA THR A 51 17.89 8.91 0.15
C THR A 51 18.38 9.42 1.49
N THR A 52 18.39 8.59 2.52
CA THR A 52 18.98 8.91 3.82
C THR A 52 19.95 7.83 4.28
N ALA A 53 21.03 8.25 4.94
CA ALA A 53 22.09 7.37 5.46
C ALA A 53 22.65 6.41 4.38
N ALA A 54 22.76 5.12 4.70
CA ALA A 54 23.28 4.09 3.80
C ALA A 54 22.17 3.37 2.99
N SER A 55 20.91 3.80 3.12
CA SER A 55 19.79 3.19 2.41
C SER A 55 19.68 3.71 0.99
N SER A 56 19.33 2.82 0.05
CA SER A 56 18.95 3.18 -1.32
C SER A 56 17.45 3.43 -1.47
N MET A 57 16.66 3.24 -0.41
CA MET A 57 15.22 3.49 -0.45
C MET A 57 14.92 4.97 -0.68
N THR A 58 13.89 5.21 -1.48
CA THR A 58 13.34 6.54 -1.77
C THR A 58 11.83 6.53 -1.58
N LEU A 59 11.23 7.68 -1.32
CA LEU A 59 9.76 7.79 -1.23
C LEU A 59 9.09 7.49 -2.58
N GLY A 60 9.73 7.85 -3.70
CA GLY A 60 9.26 7.49 -5.04
C GLY A 60 9.28 5.98 -5.29
N GLY A 61 10.37 5.31 -4.89
CA GLY A 61 10.46 3.85 -4.92
C GLY A 61 9.36 3.18 -4.10
N MET A 62 9.10 3.69 -2.89
CA MET A 62 8.03 3.18 -2.04
C MET A 62 6.63 3.36 -2.65
N LEU A 63 6.34 4.50 -3.31
CA LEU A 63 5.07 4.72 -4.02
C LEU A 63 4.84 3.62 -5.07
N LYS A 64 5.85 3.34 -5.87
CA LYS A 64 5.75 2.31 -6.92
C LYS A 64 5.70 0.91 -6.33
N HIS A 65 6.54 0.61 -5.34
CA HIS A 65 6.56 -0.67 -4.63
C HIS A 65 5.20 -0.98 -3.99
N LEU A 66 4.63 -0.06 -3.20
CA LEU A 66 3.35 -0.26 -2.55
C LEU A 66 2.20 -0.37 -3.56
N ALA A 67 2.27 0.32 -4.71
CA ALA A 67 1.32 0.10 -5.81
C ALA A 67 1.39 -1.32 -6.38
N TYR A 68 2.61 -1.88 -6.54
CA TYR A 68 2.81 -3.27 -6.93
C TYR A 68 2.29 -4.25 -5.87
N VAL A 69 2.56 -3.99 -4.60
CA VAL A 69 2.12 -4.84 -3.48
C VAL A 69 0.58 -4.89 -3.41
N GLU A 70 -0.10 -3.75 -3.59
CA GLU A 70 -1.56 -3.68 -3.68
C GLU A 70 -2.10 -4.56 -4.82
N ASP A 71 -1.57 -4.42 -6.02
CA ASP A 71 -2.00 -5.24 -7.17
C ASP A 71 -1.71 -6.72 -6.95
N ASN A 72 -0.51 -7.04 -6.44
CA ASN A 72 -0.10 -8.43 -6.25
C ASN A 72 -0.96 -9.16 -5.22
N TRP A 73 -1.34 -8.51 -4.11
CA TRP A 73 -2.11 -9.19 -3.07
C TRP A 73 -3.61 -9.21 -3.38
N PHE A 74 -4.20 -8.08 -3.74
CA PHE A 74 -5.65 -8.00 -3.91
C PHE A 74 -6.12 -8.41 -5.31
N ASN A 75 -5.42 -7.99 -6.36
CA ASN A 75 -5.82 -8.33 -7.73
C ASN A 75 -5.36 -9.73 -8.12
N ARG A 76 -4.06 -10.00 -8.03
CA ARG A 76 -3.47 -11.25 -8.51
C ARG A 76 -3.67 -12.41 -7.54
N SER A 77 -3.31 -12.24 -6.26
CA SER A 77 -3.36 -13.34 -5.29
C SER A 77 -4.78 -13.65 -4.87
N LEU A 78 -5.54 -12.68 -4.38
CA LEU A 78 -6.90 -12.88 -3.88
C LEU A 78 -7.86 -13.31 -4.99
N HIS A 79 -7.91 -12.59 -6.10
CA HIS A 79 -8.85 -12.84 -7.19
C HIS A 79 -8.31 -13.66 -8.36
N GLY A 80 -7.01 -13.94 -8.41
CA GLY A 80 -6.39 -14.71 -9.50
C GLY A 80 -6.44 -14.00 -10.85
N ARG A 81 -6.52 -12.68 -10.87
CA ARG A 81 -6.56 -11.86 -12.08
C ARG A 81 -5.13 -11.69 -12.64
N ASP A 82 -5.03 -11.32 -13.91
CA ASP A 82 -3.75 -10.92 -14.50
C ASP A 82 -3.22 -9.63 -13.86
N PRO A 83 -1.88 -9.42 -13.85
CA PRO A 83 -1.31 -8.18 -13.35
C PRO A 83 -1.88 -6.98 -14.09
N ALA A 84 -2.18 -5.90 -13.38
CA ALA A 84 -2.53 -4.64 -14.03
C ALA A 84 -1.28 -3.96 -14.62
N PRO A 85 -1.41 -3.06 -15.62
CA PRO A 85 -0.31 -2.20 -16.03
C PRO A 85 0.22 -1.35 -14.85
N PRO A 86 1.54 -1.13 -14.76
CA PRO A 86 2.60 -1.55 -15.69
C PRO A 86 3.14 -2.97 -15.42
N TRP A 87 2.64 -3.69 -14.41
CA TRP A 87 3.18 -4.96 -13.90
C TRP A 87 3.04 -6.12 -14.88
N ASP A 88 2.12 -6.03 -15.84
CA ASP A 88 1.85 -7.03 -16.88
C ASP A 88 2.97 -7.16 -17.93
N THR A 89 3.85 -6.17 -18.03
CA THR A 89 4.95 -6.13 -19.00
C THR A 89 6.34 -6.26 -18.39
N VAL A 90 6.43 -6.38 -17.05
CA VAL A 90 7.71 -6.40 -16.34
C VAL A 90 8.39 -7.77 -16.45
N ASP A 91 9.65 -7.77 -16.86
CA ASP A 91 10.53 -8.94 -16.76
C ASP A 91 11.20 -9.01 -15.37
N TRP A 92 10.48 -9.62 -14.43
CA TRP A 92 10.95 -9.83 -13.06
C TRP A 92 12.17 -10.76 -12.94
N GLN A 93 12.54 -11.50 -14.00
CA GLN A 93 13.76 -12.30 -13.99
C GLN A 93 14.98 -11.45 -14.32
N ALA A 94 14.80 -10.40 -15.09
CA ALA A 94 15.85 -9.45 -15.42
C ALA A 94 16.14 -8.46 -14.26
N ASP A 95 15.11 -8.07 -13.54
CA ASP A 95 15.22 -7.15 -12.40
C ASP A 95 14.13 -7.46 -11.36
N GLU A 96 14.51 -8.11 -10.26
CA GLU A 96 13.59 -8.49 -9.17
C GLU A 96 13.07 -7.26 -8.40
N ASP A 97 13.82 -6.16 -8.41
CA ASP A 97 13.51 -4.88 -7.74
C ASP A 97 13.08 -3.78 -8.72
N TRP A 98 12.54 -4.19 -9.87
CA TRP A 98 12.15 -3.28 -10.95
C TRP A 98 11.20 -2.16 -10.47
N ASP A 99 10.29 -2.42 -9.57
CA ASP A 99 9.38 -1.46 -8.98
C ASP A 99 10.13 -0.34 -8.24
N TRP A 100 11.23 -0.66 -7.54
CA TRP A 100 12.11 0.31 -6.90
C TRP A 100 12.97 1.07 -7.91
N HIS A 101 13.63 0.36 -8.82
CA HIS A 101 14.61 0.94 -9.74
C HIS A 101 13.95 1.83 -10.79
N SER A 102 12.81 1.41 -11.32
CA SER A 102 12.10 2.12 -12.37
C SER A 102 11.40 3.40 -11.89
N ALA A 103 11.15 3.55 -10.60
CA ALA A 103 10.50 4.73 -10.02
C ALA A 103 11.27 6.03 -10.31
N ALA A 104 12.59 5.96 -10.49
CA ALA A 104 13.42 7.11 -10.82
C ALA A 104 13.12 7.72 -12.22
N HIS A 105 12.40 6.99 -13.06
CA HIS A 105 12.04 7.43 -14.42
C HIS A 105 10.61 7.99 -14.50
N ASP A 106 9.82 7.86 -13.44
CA ASP A 106 8.43 8.33 -13.40
C ASP A 106 8.37 9.72 -12.76
N SER A 107 7.46 10.53 -13.24
CA SER A 107 7.16 11.83 -12.60
C SER A 107 6.46 11.63 -11.25
N PRO A 108 6.50 12.63 -10.36
CA PRO A 108 5.76 12.61 -9.10
C PRO A 108 4.27 12.31 -9.26
N ASP A 109 3.64 12.84 -10.29
CA ASP A 109 2.22 12.65 -10.56
C ASP A 109 1.92 11.22 -11.05
N GLU A 110 2.78 10.66 -11.90
CA GLU A 110 2.66 9.26 -12.34
C GLU A 110 2.80 8.29 -11.17
N LEU A 111 3.77 8.50 -10.27
CA LEU A 111 3.96 7.67 -9.09
C LEU A 111 2.73 7.70 -8.16
N ARG A 112 2.22 8.90 -7.86
CA ARG A 112 1.04 9.06 -7.02
C ARG A 112 -0.22 8.47 -7.66
N THR A 113 -0.41 8.69 -8.96
CA THR A 113 -1.55 8.14 -9.69
C THR A 113 -1.51 6.61 -9.71
N THR A 114 -0.35 6.03 -10.02
CA THR A 114 -0.17 4.57 -10.04
C THR A 114 -0.53 3.96 -8.70
N TRP A 115 -0.06 4.57 -7.60
CA TRP A 115 -0.37 4.10 -6.25
C TRP A 115 -1.86 4.30 -5.89
N SER A 116 -2.42 5.47 -6.10
CA SER A 116 -3.82 5.76 -5.75
C SER A 116 -4.81 4.88 -6.54
N ASP A 117 -4.54 4.63 -7.81
CA ASP A 117 -5.33 3.72 -8.64
C ASP A 117 -5.23 2.26 -8.17
N ALA A 118 -4.04 1.81 -7.73
CA ALA A 118 -3.88 0.50 -7.15
C ALA A 118 -4.69 0.36 -5.85
N VAL A 119 -4.64 1.34 -4.96
CA VAL A 119 -5.44 1.38 -3.73
C VAL A 119 -6.94 1.35 -4.04
N ALA A 120 -7.42 2.12 -5.02
CA ALA A 120 -8.83 2.12 -5.41
C ALA A 120 -9.29 0.75 -5.93
N ARG A 121 -8.48 0.09 -6.76
CA ARG A 121 -8.75 -1.28 -7.23
C ARG A 121 -8.75 -2.28 -6.08
N SER A 122 -7.83 -2.15 -5.13
CA SER A 122 -7.76 -3.03 -3.96
C SER A 122 -8.99 -2.91 -3.05
N ARG A 123 -9.48 -1.70 -2.82
CA ARG A 123 -10.73 -1.49 -2.07
C ARG A 123 -11.92 -2.19 -2.74
N THR A 124 -12.02 -2.10 -4.06
CA THR A 124 -13.05 -2.84 -4.82
C THR A 124 -12.87 -4.35 -4.67
N ALA A 125 -11.64 -4.85 -4.79
CA ALA A 125 -11.35 -6.27 -4.64
C ALA A 125 -11.68 -6.81 -3.23
N VAL A 126 -11.41 -6.02 -2.19
CA VAL A 126 -11.80 -6.35 -0.81
C VAL A 126 -13.33 -6.40 -0.67
N ALA A 127 -14.05 -5.41 -1.21
CA ALA A 127 -15.51 -5.39 -1.16
C ALA A 127 -16.14 -6.61 -1.87
N ASP A 128 -15.62 -6.96 -3.06
CA ASP A 128 -16.04 -8.16 -3.79
C ASP A 128 -15.83 -9.44 -2.95
N ALA A 129 -14.67 -9.58 -2.34
CA ALA A 129 -14.33 -10.75 -1.53
C ALA A 129 -15.18 -10.84 -0.24
N LEU A 130 -15.45 -9.71 0.40
CA LEU A 130 -16.33 -9.65 1.58
C LEU A 130 -17.76 -10.06 1.24
N ALA A 131 -18.24 -9.70 0.05
CA ALA A 131 -19.59 -10.08 -0.41
C ALA A 131 -19.68 -11.56 -0.80
N ASP A 132 -18.59 -12.21 -1.22
CA ASP A 132 -18.57 -13.61 -1.67
C ASP A 132 -18.29 -14.57 -0.49
N GLY A 133 -17.17 -14.48 0.17
CA GLY A 133 -16.74 -15.44 1.21
C GLY A 133 -16.35 -14.78 2.55
N GLY A 134 -16.43 -13.47 2.66
CA GLY A 134 -16.06 -12.74 3.86
C GLY A 134 -14.54 -12.78 4.14
N LEU A 135 -14.18 -12.55 5.39
CA LEU A 135 -12.77 -12.57 5.81
C LEU A 135 -12.09 -13.94 5.66
N ASP A 136 -12.87 -15.01 5.60
CA ASP A 136 -12.36 -16.39 5.46
C ASP A 136 -12.17 -16.81 3.99
N GLN A 137 -12.53 -15.96 3.03
CA GLN A 137 -12.31 -16.23 1.62
C GLN A 137 -10.83 -16.48 1.35
N LEU A 138 -10.52 -17.66 0.81
CA LEU A 138 -9.16 -18.00 0.41
C LEU A 138 -8.79 -17.35 -0.92
N ALA A 139 -7.53 -16.92 -1.01
CA ALA A 139 -6.95 -16.47 -2.25
C ALA A 139 -7.02 -17.56 -3.34
N ARG A 140 -7.29 -17.14 -4.58
CA ARG A 140 -7.35 -18.06 -5.72
C ARG A 140 -5.97 -18.56 -6.12
N ARG A 141 -4.95 -17.71 -5.99
CA ARG A 141 -3.56 -18.12 -6.21
C ARG A 141 -3.06 -18.90 -5.00
N ARG A 142 -2.51 -20.07 -5.27
CA ARG A 142 -1.97 -20.96 -4.25
C ARG A 142 -0.44 -20.95 -4.27
N TRP A 143 0.16 -21.13 -3.11
CA TRP A 143 1.59 -21.38 -3.00
C TRP A 143 1.93 -22.76 -3.55
N ALA A 144 3.24 -23.03 -3.75
CA ALA A 144 3.71 -24.30 -4.31
C ALA A 144 3.32 -25.54 -3.46
N ASP A 145 3.08 -25.35 -2.15
CA ASP A 145 2.61 -26.38 -1.24
C ASP A 145 1.07 -26.53 -1.19
N GLY A 146 0.35 -25.79 -2.04
CA GLY A 146 -1.11 -25.83 -2.17
C GLY A 146 -1.88 -24.94 -1.18
N ARG A 147 -1.20 -24.32 -0.20
CA ARG A 147 -1.83 -23.38 0.74
C ARG A 147 -2.19 -22.06 0.04
N ALA A 148 -3.20 -21.38 0.58
CA ALA A 148 -3.59 -20.04 0.16
C ALA A 148 -3.91 -19.20 1.40
N PRO A 149 -3.54 -17.91 1.44
CA PRO A 149 -3.95 -17.01 2.51
C PRO A 149 -5.46 -16.71 2.42
N SER A 150 -6.08 -16.39 3.56
CA SER A 150 -7.42 -15.81 3.58
C SER A 150 -7.37 -14.30 3.37
N LEU A 151 -8.52 -13.67 3.07
CA LEU A 151 -8.63 -12.22 3.03
C LEU A 151 -8.17 -11.58 4.36
N ARG A 152 -8.56 -12.16 5.49
CA ARG A 152 -8.10 -11.72 6.83
C ARG A 152 -6.59 -11.67 6.91
N TRP A 153 -5.91 -12.73 6.48
CA TRP A 153 -4.45 -12.79 6.49
C TRP A 153 -3.85 -11.71 5.58
N ILE A 154 -4.42 -11.52 4.38
CA ILE A 154 -3.95 -10.49 3.43
C ILE A 154 -4.10 -9.09 4.03
N LEU A 155 -5.23 -8.78 4.67
CA LEU A 155 -5.44 -7.48 5.32
C LEU A 155 -4.41 -7.24 6.45
N CYS A 156 -4.18 -8.23 7.31
CA CYS A 156 -3.15 -8.14 8.36
C CYS A 156 -1.75 -7.93 7.76
N HIS A 157 -1.40 -8.68 6.70
CA HIS A 157 -0.13 -8.54 6.01
C HIS A 157 0.04 -7.16 5.39
N MET A 158 -1.00 -6.62 4.76
CA MET A 158 -0.96 -5.28 4.17
C MET A 158 -0.82 -4.17 5.23
N ILE A 159 -1.45 -4.33 6.40
CA ILE A 159 -1.23 -3.42 7.53
C ILE A 159 0.24 -3.46 7.98
N GLU A 160 0.83 -4.65 8.11
CA GLU A 160 2.24 -4.83 8.45
C GLU A 160 3.16 -4.18 7.41
N GLU A 161 2.89 -4.40 6.14
CA GLU A 161 3.67 -3.88 5.01
C GLU A 161 3.68 -2.35 5.02
N TYR A 162 2.50 -1.73 5.09
CA TYR A 162 2.40 -0.28 5.18
C TYR A 162 3.02 0.28 6.46
N ALA A 163 2.82 -0.34 7.62
CA ALA A 163 3.40 0.12 8.88
C ALA A 163 4.93 0.13 8.83
N ARG A 164 5.54 -0.91 8.23
CA ARG A 164 6.98 -0.98 8.00
C ARG A 164 7.47 0.15 7.11
N HIS A 165 6.81 0.37 5.97
CA HIS A 165 7.20 1.39 5.01
C HIS A 165 6.88 2.81 5.50
N ASN A 166 5.84 3.02 6.29
CA ASN A 166 5.59 4.30 6.94
C ASN A 166 6.73 4.69 7.90
N GLY A 167 7.25 3.74 8.68
CA GLY A 167 8.42 4.00 9.52
C GLY A 167 9.68 4.38 8.71
N HIS A 168 9.87 3.81 7.52
CA HIS A 168 10.94 4.24 6.60
C HIS A 168 10.65 5.63 6.02
N ALA A 169 9.38 5.88 5.65
CA ALA A 169 8.96 7.17 5.10
C ALA A 169 9.12 8.30 6.11
N ASP A 170 8.89 8.06 7.40
CA ASP A 170 9.10 9.04 8.47
C ASP A 170 10.55 9.55 8.47
N LEU A 171 11.52 8.63 8.47
CA LEU A 171 12.95 8.98 8.48
C LEU A 171 13.38 9.71 7.22
N LEU A 172 12.85 9.29 6.06
CA LEU A 172 13.13 9.95 4.79
C LEU A 172 12.53 11.35 4.77
N ARG A 173 11.28 11.50 5.16
CA ARG A 173 10.58 12.78 5.17
C ARG A 173 11.25 13.78 6.10
N GLU A 174 11.59 13.36 7.32
CA GLU A 174 12.33 14.20 8.27
C GLU A 174 13.67 14.68 7.70
N SER A 175 14.39 13.81 6.97
CA SER A 175 15.68 14.19 6.36
C SER A 175 15.54 15.14 5.16
N ILE A 176 14.39 15.16 4.48
CA ILE A 176 14.14 16.00 3.30
C ILE A 176 13.75 17.42 3.69
N ASP A 177 12.78 17.59 4.57
CA ASP A 177 12.20 18.89 4.89
C ASP A 177 11.92 19.11 6.40
N GLY A 178 12.28 18.15 7.25
CA GLY A 178 12.10 18.22 8.69
C GLY A 178 10.67 17.93 9.16
N GLU A 179 9.78 17.46 8.27
CA GLU A 179 8.42 17.09 8.66
C GLU A 179 8.43 15.80 9.47
N THR A 180 8.03 15.91 10.74
CA THR A 180 7.88 14.79 11.68
C THR A 180 6.41 14.60 12.03
N GLY A 181 6.12 13.53 12.73
CA GLY A 181 4.79 13.25 13.26
C GLY A 181 4.29 11.86 12.88
N GLU A 182 3.26 11.43 13.58
CA GLU A 182 2.59 10.14 13.41
C GLU A 182 1.44 10.21 12.42
#